data_2a362b0b50ae82c54bcce2ca08e0c65f
#
_entry.id   2a362b0b50ae82c54bcce2ca08e0c65f
#
_cell.length_a   1.000
_cell.length_b   1.000
_cell.length_c   1.000
_cell.angle_alpha   90.00
_cell.angle_beta   90.00
_cell.angle_gamma   90.00
#
_symmetry.space_group_name_H-M   'P 1'
#
loop_
_entity.id
_entity.type
_entity.pdbx_description
1 polymer ?
#
loop_
_entity_poly.entity_id
_entity_poly.type
_entity_poly.pdbx_seq_one_letter_code
_entity_poly.pdbx_strand_id
1 'polypeptide(L)'
;MKEHLALMAMIILFIFSLNLILSVIQEKLLGEITYQSILFIMAAYLFQMGLNLGFLRICLNIINNTEANFPLLFNSFHMLISYVLATILYLAALILAASPGMLLLLSSINIDIDNIYSSMGSISVILSLILMIIPAIYLSVRLQFYDYFLIDEECGIVESIKKSADISKGYVLELFVLSAALSLIVLISIIPMGLGLIFSIPFSMVATSYVYIKLKKNY
;
A
#
# COMPACT_ATOMS: atom_id res chain seq x y z
N MET A 1 21.95 -14.50 1.65
CA MET A 1 20.58 -14.68 1.11
C MET A 1 19.72 -15.61 1.95
N LYS A 2 20.16 -16.82 2.36
CA LYS A 2 19.31 -17.75 3.15
C LYS A 2 18.93 -17.21 4.52
N GLU A 3 19.83 -16.52 5.22
CA GLU A 3 19.58 -15.94 6.54
C GLU A 3 18.54 -14.82 6.50
N HIS A 4 18.57 -13.97 5.47
CA HIS A 4 17.58 -12.89 5.30
C HIS A 4 16.18 -13.42 4.95
N LEU A 5 16.09 -14.57 4.23
CA LEU A 5 14.79 -15.19 3.95
C LEU A 5 14.12 -15.71 5.22
N ALA A 6 14.89 -16.33 6.12
CA ALA A 6 14.38 -16.81 7.41
C ALA A 6 13.89 -15.65 8.29
N LEU A 7 14.66 -14.57 8.36
CA LEU A 7 14.27 -13.35 9.08
C LEU A 7 12.97 -12.74 8.52
N MET A 8 12.86 -12.59 7.20
CA MET A 8 11.67 -12.03 6.55
C MET A 8 10.44 -12.92 6.77
N ALA A 9 10.59 -14.25 6.64
CA ALA A 9 9.51 -15.20 6.92
C ALA A 9 9.04 -15.10 8.38
N MET A 10 9.98 -15.00 9.34
CA MET A 10 9.66 -14.81 10.75
C MET A 10 8.89 -13.53 11.00
N ILE A 11 9.29 -12.41 10.40
CA ILE A 11 8.61 -11.12 10.54
C ILE A 11 7.18 -11.20 9.98
N ILE A 12 6.98 -11.81 8.82
CA ILE A 12 5.64 -11.95 8.23
C ILE A 12 4.76 -12.86 9.06
N LEU A 13 5.29 -13.99 9.55
CA LEU A 13 4.55 -14.85 10.47
C LEU A 13 4.16 -14.10 11.75
N PHE A 14 5.06 -13.28 12.28
CA PHE A 14 4.75 -12.42 13.43
C PHE A 14 3.63 -11.41 13.10
N ILE A 15 3.74 -10.66 12.00
CA ILE A 15 2.71 -9.70 11.57
C ILE A 15 1.38 -10.43 11.32
N PHE A 16 1.40 -11.60 10.68
CA PHE A 16 0.20 -12.39 10.40
C PHE A 16 -0.46 -12.90 11.68
N SER A 17 0.31 -13.47 12.62
CA SER A 17 -0.22 -13.94 13.91
C SER A 17 -0.81 -12.80 14.73
N LEU A 18 -0.19 -11.64 14.71
CA LEU A 18 -0.67 -10.45 15.37
C LEU A 18 -1.99 -9.95 14.75
N ASN A 19 -2.10 -9.96 13.42
CA ASN A 19 -3.35 -9.63 12.73
C ASN A 19 -4.49 -10.59 13.09
N LEU A 20 -4.21 -11.90 13.19
CA LEU A 20 -5.20 -12.87 13.63
C LEU A 20 -5.68 -12.60 15.06
N ILE A 21 -4.76 -12.30 15.97
CA ILE A 21 -5.11 -11.96 17.36
C ILE A 21 -5.96 -10.69 17.39
N LEU A 22 -5.55 -9.64 16.67
CA LEU A 22 -6.29 -8.39 16.60
C LEU A 22 -7.69 -8.59 16.00
N SER A 23 -7.83 -9.42 14.96
CA SER A 23 -9.14 -9.69 14.34
C SER A 23 -10.09 -10.43 15.28
N VAL A 24 -9.59 -11.41 16.05
CA VAL A 24 -10.39 -12.14 17.06
C VAL A 24 -10.83 -11.20 18.19
N ILE A 25 -9.92 -10.33 18.66
CA ILE A 25 -10.25 -9.33 19.68
C ILE A 25 -11.29 -8.36 19.14
N GLN A 26 -11.12 -7.91 17.91
CA GLN A 26 -12.03 -7.00 17.22
C GLN A 26 -13.44 -7.59 17.08
N GLU A 27 -13.56 -8.85 16.67
CA GLU A 27 -14.85 -9.56 16.56
C GLU A 27 -15.57 -9.65 17.91
N LYS A 28 -14.84 -9.91 18.99
CA LYS A 28 -15.40 -9.99 20.34
C LYS A 28 -15.80 -8.62 20.91
N LEU A 29 -15.09 -7.53 20.56
CA LEU A 29 -15.35 -6.18 21.03
C LEU A 29 -16.40 -5.45 20.17
N LEU A 30 -16.53 -5.84 18.88
CA LEU A 30 -17.38 -5.17 17.89
C LEU A 30 -18.80 -5.76 17.80
N GLY A 31 -19.18 -6.68 18.69
CA GLY A 31 -20.56 -7.16 18.78
C GLY A 31 -21.58 -6.02 18.90
N GLU A 32 -21.14 -4.86 19.37
CA GLU A 32 -21.84 -3.57 19.30
C GLU A 32 -20.85 -2.47 18.93
N ILE A 33 -21.21 -1.56 17.98
CA ILE A 33 -20.39 -0.41 17.60
C ILE A 33 -20.34 0.56 18.77
N THR A 34 -19.36 0.37 19.64
CA THR A 34 -19.13 1.20 20.81
C THR A 34 -17.95 2.14 20.54
N TYR A 35 -17.93 3.31 21.16
CA TYR A 35 -16.81 4.25 21.09
C TYR A 35 -15.46 3.59 21.42
N GLN A 36 -15.44 2.68 22.36
CA GLN A 36 -14.23 1.90 22.73
C GLN A 36 -13.74 0.98 21.61
N SER A 37 -14.67 0.36 20.85
CA SER A 37 -14.30 -0.49 19.70
C SER A 37 -13.66 0.32 18.58
N ILE A 38 -14.15 1.53 18.31
CA ILE A 38 -13.57 2.43 17.31
C ILE A 38 -12.15 2.83 17.70
N LEU A 39 -11.91 3.23 18.96
CA LEU A 39 -10.58 3.57 19.45
C LEU A 39 -9.60 2.39 19.34
N PHE A 40 -10.05 1.19 19.69
CA PHE A 40 -9.22 -0.02 19.56
C PHE A 40 -8.84 -0.30 18.10
N ILE A 41 -9.78 -0.21 17.17
CA ILE A 41 -9.53 -0.39 15.74
C ILE A 41 -8.51 0.64 15.26
N MET A 42 -8.69 1.91 15.58
CA MET A 42 -7.74 2.96 15.20
C MET A 42 -6.33 2.69 15.74
N ALA A 43 -6.22 2.30 17.01
CA ALA A 43 -4.94 1.97 17.62
C ALA A 43 -4.28 0.75 16.96
N ALA A 44 -5.05 -0.29 16.64
CA ALA A 44 -4.58 -1.48 15.94
C ALA A 44 -4.07 -1.16 14.52
N TYR A 45 -4.80 -0.33 13.76
CA TYR A 45 -4.35 0.12 12.44
C TYR A 45 -3.06 0.95 12.50
N LEU A 46 -2.96 1.89 13.44
CA LEU A 46 -1.75 2.69 13.62
C LEU A 46 -0.54 1.81 13.97
N PHE A 47 -0.74 0.83 14.86
CA PHE A 47 0.31 -0.13 15.20
C PHE A 47 0.74 -0.95 13.99
N GLN A 48 -0.21 -1.44 13.19
CA GLN A 48 0.06 -2.16 11.96
C GLN A 48 0.81 -1.32 10.93
N MET A 49 0.45 -0.04 10.78
CA MET A 49 1.20 0.90 9.93
C MET A 49 2.65 1.04 10.38
N GLY A 50 2.90 1.11 11.69
CA GLY A 50 4.25 1.14 12.25
C GLY A 50 5.07 -0.12 11.92
N LEU A 51 4.47 -1.30 12.00
CA LEU A 51 5.11 -2.55 11.63
C LEU A 51 5.44 -2.62 10.12
N ASN A 52 4.55 -2.13 9.26
CA ASN A 52 4.81 -2.05 7.83
C ASN A 52 6.00 -1.14 7.51
N LEU A 53 6.11 0.00 8.19
CA LEU A 53 7.26 0.90 8.10
C LEU A 53 8.56 0.21 8.50
N GLY A 54 8.56 -0.48 9.65
CA GLY A 54 9.72 -1.22 10.12
C GLY A 54 10.14 -2.33 9.16
N PHE A 55 9.17 -3.04 8.57
CA PHE A 55 9.44 -4.06 7.58
C PHE A 55 10.03 -3.48 6.29
N LEU A 56 9.55 -2.33 5.83
CA LEU A 56 10.10 -1.62 4.69
C LEU A 56 11.56 -1.22 4.94
N ARG A 57 11.87 -0.71 6.14
CA ARG A 57 13.26 -0.37 6.54
C ARG A 57 14.17 -1.61 6.53
N ILE A 58 13.69 -2.74 7.00
CA ILE A 58 14.43 -4.01 6.94
C ILE A 58 14.71 -4.42 5.48
N CYS A 59 13.73 -4.30 4.59
CA CYS A 59 13.91 -4.59 3.17
C CYS A 59 14.98 -3.68 2.53
N LEU A 60 14.97 -2.38 2.83
CA LEU A 60 15.98 -1.44 2.36
C LEU A 60 17.37 -1.79 2.90
N ASN A 61 17.49 -2.13 4.18
CA ASN A 61 18.75 -2.52 4.79
C ASN A 61 19.33 -3.79 4.16
N ILE A 62 18.49 -4.79 3.87
CA ILE A 62 18.93 -6.01 3.18
C ILE A 62 19.55 -5.70 1.81
N ILE A 63 18.94 -4.78 1.04
CA ILE A 63 19.43 -4.44 -0.30
C ILE A 63 20.70 -3.61 -0.22
N ASN A 64 20.82 -2.74 0.76
CA ASN A 64 22.01 -1.92 1.01
C ASN A 64 23.14 -2.71 1.67
N ASN A 65 22.96 -4.01 1.96
CA ASN A 65 23.89 -4.86 2.70
C ASN A 65 24.26 -4.28 4.08
N THR A 66 23.32 -3.63 4.73
CA THR A 66 23.40 -3.15 6.12
C THR A 66 22.74 -4.15 7.07
N GLU A 67 22.94 -3.97 8.37
CA GLU A 67 22.35 -4.86 9.36
C GLU A 67 20.83 -4.88 9.28
N ALA A 68 20.28 -6.10 9.17
CA ALA A 68 18.85 -6.36 9.16
C ALA A 68 18.54 -7.35 10.29
N ASN A 69 17.87 -6.87 11.34
CA ASN A 69 17.52 -7.66 12.50
C ASN A 69 16.08 -7.36 12.95
N PHE A 70 15.49 -8.26 13.73
CA PHE A 70 14.10 -8.15 14.16
C PHE A 70 13.77 -6.87 14.96
N PRO A 71 14.63 -6.34 15.87
CA PRO A 71 14.37 -5.10 16.58
C PRO A 71 14.16 -3.88 15.70
N LEU A 72 14.73 -3.85 14.48
CA LEU A 72 14.53 -2.74 13.52
C LEU A 72 13.07 -2.59 13.10
N LEU A 73 12.25 -3.64 13.27
CA LEU A 73 10.81 -3.57 13.01
C LEU A 73 10.12 -2.46 13.83
N PHE A 74 10.60 -2.22 15.05
CA PHE A 74 10.04 -1.23 15.96
C PHE A 74 10.75 0.13 15.89
N ASN A 75 11.92 0.18 15.28
CA ASN A 75 12.75 1.37 15.27
C ASN A 75 12.18 2.52 14.42
N SER A 76 11.28 2.21 13.48
CA SER A 76 10.65 3.20 12.58
C SER A 76 9.38 3.84 13.13
N PHE A 77 8.97 3.48 14.36
CA PHE A 77 7.74 4.02 14.96
C PHE A 77 7.77 5.53 15.21
N HIS A 78 8.97 6.12 15.39
CA HIS A 78 9.10 7.57 15.52
C HIS A 78 8.63 8.34 14.28
N MET A 79 8.63 7.70 13.10
CA MET A 79 8.16 8.28 11.83
C MET A 79 6.67 8.02 11.56
N LEU A 80 5.96 7.32 12.46
CA LEU A 80 4.58 6.91 12.25
C LEU A 80 3.65 8.08 11.91
N ILE A 81 3.78 9.20 12.61
CA ILE A 81 2.94 10.39 12.38
C ILE A 81 3.19 10.95 10.97
N SER A 82 4.45 11.10 10.58
CA SER A 82 4.82 11.57 9.24
C SER A 82 4.31 10.63 8.15
N TYR A 83 4.38 9.32 8.38
CA TYR A 83 3.86 8.32 7.46
C TYR A 83 2.33 8.37 7.31
N VAL A 84 1.60 8.49 8.42
CA VAL A 84 0.14 8.62 8.39
C VAL A 84 -0.27 9.87 7.61
N LEU A 85 0.39 11.01 7.86
CA LEU A 85 0.11 12.25 7.15
C LEU A 85 0.47 12.17 5.66
N ALA A 86 1.60 11.54 5.31
CA ALA A 86 1.99 11.30 3.92
C ALA A 86 0.99 10.38 3.21
N THR A 87 0.50 9.33 3.89
CA THR A 87 -0.51 8.42 3.36
C THR A 87 -1.85 9.13 3.14
N ILE A 88 -2.27 10.01 4.06
CA ILE A 88 -3.47 10.84 3.87
C ILE A 88 -3.32 11.75 2.66
N LEU A 89 -2.17 12.42 2.51
CA LEU A 89 -1.90 13.28 1.37
C LEU A 89 -1.86 12.50 0.04
N TYR A 90 -1.26 11.31 0.05
CA TYR A 90 -1.26 10.39 -1.08
C TYR A 90 -2.69 9.98 -1.48
N LEU A 91 -3.52 9.56 -0.51
CA LEU A 91 -4.91 9.19 -0.76
C LEU A 91 -5.74 10.39 -1.27
N ALA A 92 -5.55 11.58 -0.70
CA ALA A 92 -6.19 12.80 -1.17
C ALA A 92 -5.85 13.10 -2.63
N ALA A 93 -4.58 12.93 -3.03
CA ALA A 93 -4.14 13.09 -4.41
C ALA A 93 -4.82 12.08 -5.36
N LEU A 94 -4.95 10.81 -4.95
CA LEU A 94 -5.65 9.79 -5.73
C LEU A 94 -7.15 10.10 -5.88
N ILE A 95 -7.82 10.53 -4.80
CA ILE A 95 -9.23 10.91 -4.82
C ILE A 95 -9.44 12.10 -5.76
N LEU A 96 -8.57 13.11 -5.71
CA LEU A 96 -8.60 14.24 -6.62
C LEU A 96 -8.42 13.82 -8.07
N ALA A 97 -7.52 12.88 -8.36
CA ALA A 97 -7.32 12.37 -9.70
C ALA A 97 -8.53 11.56 -10.22
N ALA A 98 -9.21 10.84 -9.34
CA ALA A 98 -10.41 10.06 -9.67
C ALA A 98 -11.70 10.91 -9.74
N SER A 99 -11.69 12.12 -9.15
CA SER A 99 -12.90 12.94 -8.95
C SER A 99 -13.67 13.27 -10.25
N PRO A 100 -13.06 13.56 -11.43
CA PRO A 100 -13.81 13.82 -12.63
C PRO A 100 -14.65 12.62 -13.10
N GLY A 101 -14.05 11.41 -13.02
CA GLY A 101 -14.77 10.16 -13.33
C GLY A 101 -15.88 9.87 -12.34
N MET A 102 -15.65 10.12 -11.06
CA MET A 102 -16.64 9.93 -10.00
C MET A 102 -17.85 10.86 -10.16
N LEU A 103 -17.63 12.12 -10.50
CA LEU A 103 -18.71 13.08 -10.76
C LEU A 103 -19.56 12.67 -11.98
N LEU A 104 -18.91 12.23 -13.07
CA LEU A 104 -19.62 11.72 -14.24
C LEU A 104 -20.38 10.43 -13.91
N LEU A 105 -19.83 9.52 -13.10
CA LEU A 105 -20.51 8.31 -12.69
C LEU A 105 -21.78 8.62 -11.91
N LEU A 106 -21.70 9.52 -10.92
CA LEU A 106 -22.84 9.95 -10.12
C LEU A 106 -23.95 10.61 -10.99
N SER A 107 -23.58 11.37 -12.02
CA SER A 107 -24.55 11.96 -12.95
C SER A 107 -25.17 10.95 -13.92
N SER A 108 -24.50 9.83 -14.18
CA SER A 108 -24.92 8.80 -15.12
C SER A 108 -25.81 7.71 -14.48
N ILE A 109 -25.74 7.54 -13.17
CA ILE A 109 -26.56 6.61 -12.42
C ILE A 109 -27.85 7.33 -12.03
N ASN A 110 -28.93 7.15 -12.81
CA ASN A 110 -30.27 7.46 -12.34
C ASN A 110 -30.61 6.51 -11.19
N ILE A 111 -30.93 7.09 -10.01
CA ILE A 111 -31.18 6.36 -8.74
C ILE A 111 -32.55 5.63 -8.77
N ASP A 112 -33.00 5.15 -9.90
CA ASP A 112 -34.11 4.20 -9.99
C ASP A 112 -33.55 2.79 -9.87
N ILE A 113 -33.81 2.17 -8.73
CA ILE A 113 -33.32 0.82 -8.39
C ILE A 113 -33.69 -0.21 -9.46
N ASP A 114 -34.83 -0.04 -10.13
CA ASP A 114 -35.32 -0.94 -11.19
C ASP A 114 -34.53 -0.82 -12.51
N ASN A 115 -33.75 0.24 -12.70
CA ASN A 115 -33.00 0.53 -13.93
C ASN A 115 -31.46 0.42 -13.78
N ILE A 116 -30.95 0.01 -12.63
CA ILE A 116 -29.49 -0.11 -12.39
C ILE A 116 -28.82 -1.03 -13.41
N TYR A 117 -29.43 -2.15 -13.75
CA TYR A 117 -28.87 -3.12 -14.72
C TYR A 117 -28.81 -2.57 -16.15
N SER A 118 -29.78 -1.76 -16.56
CA SER A 118 -29.77 -1.13 -17.89
C SER A 118 -28.81 0.06 -17.98
N SER A 119 -28.59 0.77 -16.88
CA SER A 119 -27.64 1.89 -16.83
C SER A 119 -26.17 1.45 -16.77
N MET A 120 -25.88 0.28 -16.19
CA MET A 120 -24.50 -0.25 -16.09
C MET A 120 -23.85 -0.55 -17.45
N GLY A 121 -24.64 -0.82 -18.49
CA GLY A 121 -24.16 -1.03 -19.87
C GLY A 121 -24.08 0.26 -20.71
N SER A 122 -24.42 1.41 -20.13
CA SER A 122 -24.39 2.67 -20.87
C SER A 122 -22.97 3.15 -21.14
N ILE A 123 -22.74 3.73 -22.31
CA ILE A 123 -21.42 4.28 -22.71
C ILE A 123 -20.93 5.33 -21.70
N SER A 124 -21.86 6.09 -21.09
CA SER A 124 -21.54 7.09 -20.07
C SER A 124 -20.94 6.49 -18.81
N VAL A 125 -21.43 5.34 -18.34
CA VAL A 125 -20.86 4.63 -17.18
C VAL A 125 -19.48 4.08 -17.50
N ILE A 126 -19.30 3.48 -18.67
CA ILE A 126 -17.99 2.97 -19.10
C ILE A 126 -16.96 4.11 -19.19
N LEU A 127 -17.35 5.24 -19.79
CA LEU A 127 -16.49 6.42 -19.90
C LEU A 127 -16.12 7.00 -18.53
N SER A 128 -17.08 7.05 -17.58
CA SER A 128 -16.84 7.49 -16.21
C SER A 128 -15.83 6.60 -15.48
N LEU A 129 -15.95 5.28 -15.64
CA LEU A 129 -15.02 4.31 -15.04
C LEU A 129 -13.61 4.47 -15.62
N ILE A 130 -13.49 4.64 -16.94
CA ILE A 130 -12.19 4.88 -17.59
C ILE A 130 -11.56 6.18 -17.06
N LEU A 131 -12.34 7.24 -16.98
CA LEU A 131 -11.88 8.56 -16.51
C LEU A 131 -11.55 8.56 -15.01
N MET A 132 -12.15 7.68 -14.22
CA MET A 132 -11.85 7.48 -12.79
C MET A 132 -10.59 6.63 -12.59
N ILE A 133 -10.48 5.51 -13.29
CA ILE A 133 -9.47 4.48 -13.04
C ILE A 133 -8.10 4.88 -13.63
N ILE A 134 -8.07 5.38 -14.87
CA ILE A 134 -6.80 5.64 -15.57
C ILE A 134 -5.96 6.71 -14.84
N PRO A 135 -6.48 7.89 -14.46
CA PRO A 135 -5.69 8.88 -13.75
C PRO A 135 -5.28 8.41 -12.35
N ALA A 136 -6.14 7.64 -11.66
CA ALA A 136 -5.83 7.09 -10.35
C ALA A 136 -4.67 6.07 -10.42
N ILE A 137 -4.69 5.15 -11.39
CA ILE A 137 -3.59 4.18 -11.62
C ILE A 137 -2.31 4.93 -11.99
N TYR A 138 -2.38 5.87 -12.92
CA TYR A 138 -1.21 6.66 -13.33
C TYR A 138 -0.55 7.35 -12.13
N LEU A 139 -1.35 7.99 -11.30
CA LEU A 139 -0.85 8.71 -10.12
C LEU A 139 -0.36 7.74 -9.04
N SER A 140 -1.05 6.61 -8.83
CA SER A 140 -0.61 5.60 -7.86
C SER A 140 0.76 5.03 -8.20
N VAL A 141 1.05 4.76 -9.48
CA VAL A 141 2.35 4.30 -9.95
C VAL A 141 3.42 5.38 -9.77
N ARG A 142 3.09 6.64 -10.02
CA ARG A 142 4.02 7.76 -9.85
C ARG A 142 4.37 8.04 -8.39
N LEU A 143 3.44 7.83 -7.50
CA LEU A 143 3.62 8.15 -6.08
C LEU A 143 3.97 6.92 -5.22
N GLN A 144 4.19 5.75 -5.81
CA GLN A 144 4.37 4.48 -5.08
C GLN A 144 5.62 4.43 -4.19
N PHE A 145 6.58 5.34 -4.36
CA PHE A 145 7.83 5.36 -3.58
C PHE A 145 7.86 6.43 -2.48
N TYR A 146 6.73 7.09 -2.15
CA TYR A 146 6.72 8.14 -1.13
C TYR A 146 7.14 7.63 0.25
N ASP A 147 6.72 6.42 0.62
CA ASP A 147 7.06 5.74 1.86
C ASP A 147 8.54 5.35 1.93
N TYR A 148 9.14 4.96 0.80
CA TYR A 148 10.57 4.68 0.67
C TYR A 148 11.41 5.92 0.94
N PHE A 149 11.08 7.06 0.32
CA PHE A 149 11.77 8.32 0.56
C PHE A 149 11.61 8.81 1.99
N LEU A 150 10.43 8.62 2.55
CA LEU A 150 10.16 9.00 3.93
C LEU A 150 11.08 8.26 4.91
N ILE A 151 11.29 6.94 4.70
CA ILE A 151 12.10 6.11 5.60
C ILE A 151 13.59 6.23 5.32
N ASP A 152 13.97 6.24 4.05
CA ASP A 152 15.38 6.18 3.63
C ASP A 152 16.09 7.52 3.80
N GLU A 153 15.40 8.63 3.55
CA GLU A 153 15.98 9.99 3.64
C GLU A 153 15.44 10.80 4.82
N GLU A 154 14.47 10.26 5.57
CA GLU A 154 13.79 10.95 6.67
C GLU A 154 13.32 12.37 6.27
N CYS A 155 12.92 12.53 4.98
CA CYS A 155 12.53 13.80 4.41
C CYS A 155 11.08 14.19 4.80
N GLY A 156 10.72 15.45 4.51
CA GLY A 156 9.37 15.97 4.80
C GLY A 156 8.27 15.29 3.97
N ILE A 157 7.02 15.33 4.48
CA ILE A 157 5.85 14.67 3.90
C ILE A 157 5.63 15.07 2.42
N VAL A 158 5.63 16.37 2.12
CA VAL A 158 5.42 16.88 0.76
C VAL A 158 6.63 16.59 -0.13
N GLU A 159 7.82 16.61 0.45
CA GLU A 159 9.06 16.32 -0.24
C GLU A 159 9.14 14.86 -0.67
N SER A 160 8.74 13.91 0.19
CA SER A 160 8.70 12.48 -0.13
C SER A 160 7.78 12.19 -1.34
N ILE A 161 6.62 12.83 -1.38
CA ILE A 161 5.66 12.70 -2.51
C ILE A 161 6.23 13.30 -3.80
N LYS A 162 6.87 14.48 -3.72
CA LYS A 162 7.52 15.10 -4.88
C LYS A 162 8.66 14.25 -5.43
N LYS A 163 9.55 13.78 -4.57
CA LYS A 163 10.66 12.89 -4.95
C LYS A 163 10.16 11.60 -5.58
N SER A 164 9.08 11.00 -5.03
CA SER A 164 8.44 9.82 -5.62
C SER A 164 7.91 10.10 -7.03
N ALA A 165 7.25 11.24 -7.23
CA ALA A 165 6.77 11.64 -8.55
C ALA A 165 7.90 11.89 -9.54
N ASP A 166 9.02 12.45 -9.10
CA ASP A 166 10.17 12.78 -9.95
C ASP A 166 10.97 11.54 -10.34
N ILE A 167 11.27 10.64 -9.39
CA ILE A 167 12.02 9.41 -9.66
C ILE A 167 11.27 8.45 -10.61
N SER A 168 9.94 8.48 -10.57
CA SER A 168 9.07 7.65 -11.42
C SER A 168 8.90 8.23 -12.84
N LYS A 169 9.38 9.46 -13.08
CA LYS A 169 9.23 10.13 -14.37
C LYS A 169 10.05 9.40 -15.45
N GLY A 170 9.37 9.04 -16.53
CA GLY A 170 10.00 8.29 -17.64
C GLY A 170 9.94 6.76 -17.48
N TYR A 171 9.60 6.23 -16.30
CA TYR A 171 9.55 4.79 -16.02
C TYR A 171 8.14 4.30 -15.63
N VAL A 172 7.10 5.11 -15.87
CA VAL A 172 5.74 4.81 -15.40
C VAL A 172 5.21 3.49 -15.94
N LEU A 173 5.47 3.17 -17.22
CA LEU A 173 5.01 1.94 -17.86
C LEU A 173 5.71 0.71 -17.26
N GLU A 174 7.02 0.78 -17.10
CA GLU A 174 7.84 -0.30 -16.54
C GLU A 174 7.44 -0.57 -15.08
N LEU A 175 7.21 0.51 -14.32
CA LEU A 175 6.76 0.43 -12.93
C LEU A 175 5.33 -0.12 -12.83
N PHE A 176 4.44 0.25 -13.75
CA PHE A 176 3.10 -0.32 -13.83
C PHE A 176 3.14 -1.82 -14.10
N VAL A 177 3.93 -2.26 -15.10
CA VAL A 177 4.08 -3.68 -15.44
C VAL A 177 4.68 -4.45 -14.26
N LEU A 178 5.69 -3.89 -13.59
CA LEU A 178 6.27 -4.50 -12.38
C LEU A 178 5.21 -4.65 -11.28
N SER A 179 4.49 -3.58 -10.96
CA SER A 179 3.46 -3.60 -9.91
C SER A 179 2.33 -4.59 -10.25
N ALA A 180 1.92 -4.66 -11.52
CA ALA A 180 0.92 -5.63 -11.99
C ALA A 180 1.43 -7.07 -11.86
N ALA A 181 2.68 -7.34 -12.25
CA ALA A 181 3.29 -8.67 -12.11
C ALA A 181 3.41 -9.11 -10.65
N LEU A 182 3.87 -8.22 -9.77
CA LEU A 182 3.97 -8.50 -8.33
C LEU A 182 2.59 -8.73 -7.70
N SER A 183 1.58 -7.94 -8.09
CA SER A 183 0.20 -8.12 -7.64
C SER A 183 -0.37 -9.48 -8.09
N LEU A 184 -0.10 -9.92 -9.32
CA LEU A 184 -0.50 -11.23 -9.80
C LEU A 184 0.16 -12.37 -9.00
N ILE A 185 1.45 -12.26 -8.67
CA ILE A 185 2.16 -13.23 -7.83
C ILE A 185 1.48 -13.33 -6.46
N VAL A 186 1.14 -12.19 -5.85
CA VAL A 186 0.45 -12.14 -4.54
C VAL A 186 -0.94 -12.77 -4.66
N LEU A 187 -1.72 -12.44 -5.70
CA LEU A 187 -3.06 -13.01 -5.93
C LEU A 187 -3.02 -14.53 -6.10
N ILE A 188 -2.11 -15.06 -6.91
CA ILE A 188 -1.93 -16.50 -7.10
C ILE A 188 -1.53 -17.18 -5.79
N SER A 189 -0.78 -16.49 -4.94
CA SER A 189 -0.32 -17.00 -3.64
C SER A 189 -1.44 -17.16 -2.61
N ILE A 190 -2.63 -16.61 -2.85
CA ILE A 190 -3.83 -16.81 -2.03
C ILE A 190 -4.42 -18.21 -2.25
N ILE A 191 -4.31 -18.78 -3.47
CA ILE A 191 -4.91 -20.05 -3.85
C ILE A 191 -4.57 -21.20 -2.88
N PRO A 192 -3.29 -21.42 -2.48
CA PRO A 192 -2.96 -22.44 -1.50
C PRO A 192 -3.26 -21.99 -0.05
N MET A 193 -4.53 -21.63 0.22
CA MET A 193 -5.02 -21.20 1.54
C MET A 193 -4.21 -20.03 2.16
N GLY A 194 -3.58 -19.20 1.32
CA GLY A 194 -2.77 -18.06 1.76
C GLY A 194 -1.35 -18.39 2.22
N LEU A 195 -0.95 -19.67 2.27
CA LEU A 195 0.42 -20.06 2.66
C LEU A 195 1.48 -19.45 1.75
N GLY A 196 1.15 -19.22 0.48
CA GLY A 196 2.05 -18.56 -0.47
C GLY A 196 2.36 -17.10 -0.11
N LEU A 197 1.50 -16.42 0.65
CA LEU A 197 1.69 -15.04 1.06
C LEU A 197 2.94 -14.84 1.93
N ILE A 198 3.33 -15.85 2.71
CA ILE A 198 4.55 -15.83 3.53
C ILE A 198 5.80 -15.57 2.68
N PHE A 199 5.78 -16.02 1.42
CA PHE A 199 6.90 -15.84 0.50
C PHE A 199 6.67 -14.69 -0.49
N SER A 200 5.45 -14.52 -1.00
CA SER A 200 5.15 -13.53 -2.04
C SER A 200 5.17 -12.09 -1.52
N ILE A 201 4.74 -11.84 -0.29
CA ILE A 201 4.79 -10.50 0.31
C ILE A 201 6.23 -10.01 0.47
N PRO A 202 7.16 -10.75 1.16
CA PRO A 202 8.54 -10.29 1.28
C PRO A 202 9.24 -10.18 -0.08
N PHE A 203 8.96 -11.12 -0.98
CA PHE A 203 9.51 -11.07 -2.32
C PHE A 203 9.10 -9.78 -3.05
N SER A 204 7.82 -9.42 -2.99
CA SER A 204 7.30 -8.20 -3.62
C SER A 204 7.91 -6.94 -3.00
N MET A 205 8.02 -6.88 -1.67
CA MET A 205 8.61 -5.73 -0.99
C MET A 205 10.11 -5.57 -1.31
N VAL A 206 10.87 -6.67 -1.32
CA VAL A 206 12.30 -6.62 -1.69
C VAL A 206 12.47 -6.23 -3.16
N ALA A 207 11.65 -6.77 -4.06
CA ALA A 207 11.70 -6.42 -5.47
C ALA A 207 11.44 -4.92 -5.70
N THR A 208 10.41 -4.37 -5.06
CA THR A 208 10.08 -2.94 -5.14
C THR A 208 11.17 -2.08 -4.51
N SER A 209 11.71 -2.49 -3.35
CA SER A 209 12.84 -1.80 -2.70
C SER A 209 14.10 -1.79 -3.58
N TYR A 210 14.38 -2.89 -4.27
CA TYR A 210 15.50 -2.96 -5.21
C TYR A 210 15.34 -1.97 -6.37
N VAL A 211 14.13 -1.91 -6.94
CA VAL A 211 13.82 -0.97 -8.03
C VAL A 211 13.92 0.48 -7.55
N TYR A 212 13.41 0.78 -6.35
CA TYR A 212 13.56 2.10 -5.73
C TYR A 212 15.05 2.51 -5.65
N ILE A 213 15.92 1.67 -5.07
CA ILE A 213 17.34 1.98 -4.93
C ILE A 213 18.03 2.12 -6.30
N LYS A 214 17.65 1.30 -7.28
CA LYS A 214 18.19 1.40 -8.64
C LYS A 214 17.81 2.71 -9.33
N LEU A 215 16.55 3.13 -9.20
CA LEU A 215 16.08 4.40 -9.75
C LEU A 215 16.72 5.59 -9.02
N LYS A 216 16.83 5.51 -7.69
CA LYS A 216 17.46 6.56 -6.87
C LYS A 216 18.92 6.82 -7.25
N LYS A 217 19.67 5.80 -7.66
CA LYS A 217 21.06 5.97 -8.15
C LYS A 217 21.15 6.72 -9.48
N ASN A 218 20.07 6.74 -10.24
CA ASN A 218 20.03 7.41 -11.56
C ASN A 218 19.35 8.79 -11.50
N TYR A 219 18.82 9.15 -10.32
CA TYR A 219 18.15 10.42 -10.03
C TYR A 219 19.13 11.44 -9.46
#